data_0bb9239b69374e7e9746147eba3558a1
#
_entry.id   0bb9239b69374e7e9746147eba3558a1
#
_cell.length_a   1.000
_cell.length_b   1.000
_cell.length_c   1.000
_cell.angle_alpha   90.00
_cell.angle_beta   90.00
_cell.angle_gamma   90.00
#
_symmetry.space_group_name_H-M   'P 1'
#
loop_
_entity.id
_entity.type
_entity.pdbx_description
1 polymer ?
#
loop_
_entity_poly.entity_id
_entity_poly.type
_entity_poly.pdbx_seq_one_letter_code
_entity_poly.pdbx_strand_id
1 'polypeptide(L)'
;MTKDVLIAIKGMQFEGATDPEEIEVIQRGQYYERNGSHYLLYDEPVEGSSDIIKNRIKFKDNEVQVAKKGAVNTTLTFTRNEKNMTNYATPFGNLVIGIDTQRIALDMAEEKMGIQVDYALDINYEFLADCKISIEVSALPS
;
A
#
# COMPACT_ATOMS: atom_id res chain seq x y z
N MET A 1 21.01 2.04 2.07
CA MET A 1 21.40 1.21 0.92
C MET A 1 20.19 1.02 0.02
N THR A 2 20.36 1.28 -1.26
CA THR A 2 19.26 1.19 -2.23
C THR A 2 19.43 -0.07 -3.07
N LYS A 3 18.36 -0.83 -3.22
CA LYS A 3 18.36 -2.05 -4.03
C LYS A 3 17.22 -2.00 -5.03
N ASP A 4 17.46 -2.57 -6.20
CA ASP A 4 16.38 -2.82 -7.15
C ASP A 4 15.64 -4.09 -6.71
N VAL A 5 14.32 -4.01 -6.69
CA VAL A 5 13.48 -5.09 -6.18
C VAL A 5 12.29 -5.32 -7.10
N LEU A 6 11.71 -6.50 -6.98
CA LEU A 6 10.42 -6.83 -7.56
C LEU A 6 9.39 -6.80 -6.43
N ILE A 7 8.32 -6.05 -6.63
CA ILE A 7 7.28 -5.85 -5.63
C ILE A 7 5.99 -6.47 -6.14
N ALA A 8 5.43 -7.42 -5.40
CA ALA A 8 4.15 -8.05 -5.71
C ALA A 8 3.15 -7.66 -4.63
N ILE A 9 2.06 -7.02 -5.03
CA ILE A 9 1.05 -6.49 -4.12
C ILE A 9 -0.30 -7.12 -4.43
N LYS A 10 -0.95 -7.67 -3.41
CA LYS A 10 -2.30 -8.21 -3.49
C LYS A 10 -3.22 -7.52 -2.51
N GLY A 11 -4.46 -7.27 -2.93
CA GLY A 11 -5.50 -6.77 -2.04
C GLY A 11 -5.52 -5.27 -1.82
N MET A 12 -4.65 -4.51 -2.47
CA MET A 12 -4.60 -3.06 -2.29
C MET A 12 -5.48 -2.33 -3.31
N GLN A 13 -6.78 -2.64 -3.29
CA GLN A 13 -7.72 -1.97 -4.18
C GLN A 13 -8.94 -1.51 -3.40
N PHE A 14 -9.27 -0.23 -3.54
CA PHE A 14 -10.38 0.39 -2.83
C PHE A 14 -11.56 0.72 -3.72
N GLU A 15 -11.39 0.73 -5.04
CA GLU A 15 -12.43 1.15 -5.95
C GLU A 15 -13.07 -0.03 -6.66
N GLY A 16 -14.37 -0.24 -6.41
CA GLY A 16 -15.18 -1.14 -7.21
C GLY A 16 -14.71 -2.57 -7.32
N ALA A 17 -13.83 -3.00 -6.46
CA ALA A 17 -13.31 -4.35 -6.51
C ALA A 17 -14.37 -5.33 -6.04
N THR A 18 -14.80 -6.20 -6.93
CA THR A 18 -15.74 -7.23 -6.58
C THR A 18 -15.05 -8.43 -5.95
N ASP A 19 -13.75 -8.59 -6.20
CA ASP A 19 -12.97 -9.67 -5.65
C ASP A 19 -11.52 -9.24 -5.50
N PRO A 20 -11.18 -8.61 -4.36
CA PRO A 20 -9.83 -8.10 -4.15
C PRO A 20 -8.75 -9.18 -4.06
N GLU A 21 -9.14 -10.42 -3.80
CA GLU A 21 -8.17 -11.51 -3.69
C GLU A 21 -7.54 -11.87 -5.02
N GLU A 22 -8.19 -11.53 -6.12
CA GLU A 22 -7.71 -11.90 -7.44
C GLU A 22 -6.81 -10.86 -8.10
N ILE A 23 -6.64 -9.70 -7.46
CA ILE A 23 -5.86 -8.63 -8.04
C ILE A 23 -4.46 -8.65 -7.47
N GLU A 24 -3.50 -8.88 -8.36
CA GLU A 24 -2.10 -8.82 -8.03
C GLU A 24 -1.40 -7.85 -8.97
N VAL A 25 -0.65 -6.92 -8.40
CA VAL A 25 0.16 -5.98 -9.16
C VAL A 25 1.62 -6.35 -8.93
N ILE A 26 2.37 -6.53 -10.01
CA ILE A 26 3.79 -6.84 -9.93
C ILE A 26 4.55 -5.69 -10.59
N GLN A 27 5.43 -5.05 -9.84
CA GLN A 27 6.17 -3.88 -10.30
C GLN A 27 7.63 -3.98 -9.93
N ARG A 28 8.49 -3.44 -10.78
CA ARG A 28 9.87 -3.19 -10.41
C ARG A 28 9.89 -1.91 -9.60
N GLY A 29 10.73 -1.88 -8.57
CA GLY A 29 10.87 -0.70 -7.75
C GLY A 29 12.21 -0.67 -7.06
N GLN A 30 12.31 0.20 -6.08
CA GLN A 30 13.53 0.38 -5.31
C GLN A 30 13.21 0.25 -3.83
N TYR A 31 14.13 -0.35 -3.11
CA TYR A 31 14.05 -0.48 -1.67
C TYR A 31 15.22 0.25 -1.02
N TYR A 32 14.94 0.97 0.07
CA TYR A 32 15.99 1.49 0.93
C TYR A 32 15.50 1.54 2.38
N GLU A 33 16.47 1.59 3.29
CA GLU A 33 16.21 1.73 4.71
C GLU A 33 16.81 3.04 5.19
N ARG A 34 16.07 3.76 6.03
CA ARG A 34 16.52 5.03 6.58
C ARG A 34 15.89 5.24 7.94
N ASN A 35 16.73 5.52 8.95
CA ASN A 35 16.28 5.83 10.32
C ASN A 35 15.35 4.78 10.92
N GLY A 36 15.60 3.51 10.63
CA GLY A 36 14.82 2.42 11.18
C GLY A 36 13.52 2.14 10.44
N SER A 37 13.24 2.86 9.37
CA SER A 37 12.07 2.63 8.53
C SER A 37 12.51 2.09 7.17
N HIS A 38 11.63 1.30 6.56
CA HIS A 38 11.86 0.69 5.25
C HIS A 38 10.99 1.39 4.22
N TYR A 39 11.53 1.57 3.02
CA TYR A 39 10.83 2.30 1.96
C TYR A 39 10.86 1.51 0.67
N LEU A 40 9.71 1.44 0.02
CA LEU A 40 9.56 0.89 -1.32
C LEU A 40 9.05 2.00 -2.23
N LEU A 41 9.71 2.18 -3.36
CA LEU A 41 9.33 3.19 -4.35
C LEU A 41 9.05 2.50 -5.68
N TYR A 42 7.94 2.82 -6.30
CA TYR A 42 7.65 2.35 -7.63
C TYR A 42 6.73 3.31 -8.36
N ASP A 43 6.81 3.30 -9.69
CA ASP A 43 5.98 4.13 -10.55
C ASP A 43 4.86 3.29 -11.13
N GLU A 44 3.67 3.87 -11.15
CA GLU A 44 2.48 3.22 -11.68
C GLU A 44 1.98 4.03 -12.88
N PRO A 45 1.97 3.44 -14.10
CA PRO A 45 1.45 4.15 -15.25
C PRO A 45 -0.08 4.25 -15.18
N VAL A 46 -0.60 5.39 -15.65
CA VAL A 46 -2.04 5.61 -15.72
C VAL A 46 -2.49 5.18 -17.12
N GLU A 47 -3.41 4.22 -17.19
CA GLU A 47 -3.90 3.69 -18.45
C GLU A 47 -4.56 4.79 -19.29
N GLY A 48 -4.21 4.86 -20.56
CA GLY A 48 -4.76 5.85 -21.50
C GLY A 48 -4.14 7.23 -21.37
N SER A 49 -3.04 7.37 -20.64
CA SER A 49 -2.39 8.65 -20.37
C SER A 49 -0.88 8.46 -20.33
N SER A 50 -0.14 9.56 -20.45
CA SER A 50 1.30 9.56 -20.23
C SER A 50 1.64 9.86 -18.77
N ASP A 51 0.64 10.03 -17.93
CA ASP A 51 0.84 10.35 -16.51
C ASP A 51 1.35 9.15 -15.73
N ILE A 52 2.02 9.44 -14.63
CA ILE A 52 2.58 8.44 -13.75
C ILE A 52 2.15 8.77 -12.32
N ILE A 53 1.76 7.75 -11.57
CA ILE A 53 1.52 7.86 -10.14
C ILE A 53 2.77 7.33 -9.44
N LYS A 54 3.38 8.15 -8.60
CA LYS A 54 4.52 7.74 -7.80
C LYS A 54 4.03 7.15 -6.49
N ASN A 55 4.45 5.92 -6.23
CA ASN A 55 4.06 5.19 -5.03
C ASN A 55 5.22 5.07 -4.08
N ARG A 56 4.95 5.30 -2.80
CA ARG A 56 5.92 5.09 -1.73
C ARG A 56 5.25 4.30 -0.63
N ILE A 57 5.82 3.17 -0.28
CA ILE A 57 5.38 2.37 0.85
C ILE A 57 6.44 2.46 1.92
N LYS A 58 6.09 3.05 3.05
CA LYS A 58 6.97 3.15 4.22
C LYS A 58 6.46 2.18 5.26
N PHE A 59 7.33 1.37 5.82
CA PHE A 59 6.90 0.42 6.84
C PHE A 59 7.93 0.21 7.94
N LYS A 60 7.44 -0.11 9.09
CA LYS A 60 8.18 -0.53 10.28
C LYS A 60 7.26 -1.41 11.12
N ASP A 61 7.74 -1.89 12.28
CA ASP A 61 7.06 -2.96 13.03
C ASP A 61 5.56 -2.78 13.27
N ASN A 62 5.10 -1.57 13.49
CA ASN A 62 3.70 -1.33 13.87
C ASN A 62 2.95 -0.42 12.92
N GLU A 63 3.55 -0.05 11.78
CA GLU A 63 2.94 0.92 10.88
C GLU A 63 3.34 0.67 9.45
N VAL A 64 2.35 0.76 8.55
CA VAL A 64 2.57 0.76 7.11
C VAL A 64 1.87 1.99 6.55
N GLN A 65 2.56 2.75 5.72
CA GLN A 65 2.00 3.94 5.09
C GLN A 65 2.17 3.82 3.59
N VAL A 66 1.07 3.99 2.86
CA VAL A 66 1.08 3.97 1.39
C VAL A 66 0.73 5.36 0.89
N ALA A 67 1.67 6.00 0.24
CA ALA A 67 1.49 7.33 -0.32
C ALA A 67 1.50 7.27 -1.84
N LYS A 68 0.51 7.89 -2.46
CA LYS A 68 0.41 8.02 -3.91
C LYS A 68 0.47 9.49 -4.27
N LYS A 69 1.21 9.83 -5.33
CA LYS A 69 1.41 11.21 -5.75
C LYS A 69 1.42 11.30 -7.27
N GLY A 70 0.71 12.27 -7.81
CA GLY A 70 0.60 12.51 -9.25
C GLY A 70 -0.86 12.67 -9.65
N ALA A 71 -1.33 11.84 -10.58
CA ALA A 71 -2.74 11.86 -10.99
C ALA A 71 -3.68 11.57 -9.82
N VAL A 72 -3.21 10.82 -8.83
CA VAL A 72 -3.91 10.60 -7.57
C VAL A 72 -2.97 11.05 -6.44
N ASN A 73 -3.53 11.76 -5.46
CA ASN A 73 -2.76 12.21 -4.29
C ASN A 73 -3.49 11.72 -3.05
N THR A 74 -2.93 10.71 -2.38
CA THR A 74 -3.50 10.17 -1.16
C THR A 74 -2.44 9.49 -0.32
N THR A 75 -2.72 9.40 0.98
CA THR A 75 -1.86 8.67 1.91
C THR A 75 -2.76 7.82 2.79
N LEU A 76 -2.50 6.52 2.79
CA LEU A 76 -3.21 5.58 3.64
C LEU A 76 -2.25 5.11 4.72
N THR A 77 -2.70 5.20 5.97
CA THR A 77 -1.88 4.82 7.12
C THR A 77 -2.54 3.66 7.85
N PHE A 78 -1.76 2.62 8.06
CA PHE A 78 -2.16 1.42 8.80
C PHE A 78 -1.32 1.37 10.06
N THR A 79 -1.94 1.58 11.20
CA THR A 79 -1.24 1.53 12.50
C THR A 79 -1.89 0.44 13.34
N ARG A 80 -1.09 -0.51 13.79
CA ARG A 80 -1.59 -1.67 14.55
C ARG A 80 -2.43 -1.23 15.74
N ASN A 81 -3.66 -1.80 15.84
CA ASN A 81 -4.60 -1.53 16.91
C ASN A 81 -5.11 -0.09 16.95
N GLU A 82 -5.01 0.63 15.84
CA GLU A 82 -5.52 1.99 15.74
C GLU A 82 -6.37 2.16 14.49
N LYS A 83 -7.27 3.12 14.54
CA LYS A 83 -8.09 3.50 13.39
C LYS A 83 -7.61 4.84 12.85
N ASN A 84 -7.29 4.86 11.57
CA ASN A 84 -6.84 6.07 10.89
C ASN A 84 -7.89 6.50 9.88
N MET A 85 -8.11 7.82 9.78
CA MET A 85 -9.09 8.39 8.86
C MET A 85 -8.37 9.19 7.79
N THR A 86 -8.80 9.06 6.56
CA THR A 86 -8.21 9.76 5.41
C THR A 86 -9.32 10.28 4.52
N ASN A 87 -9.14 11.50 4.01
CA ASN A 87 -10.01 12.04 2.97
C ASN A 87 -9.46 11.63 1.61
N TYR A 88 -10.33 11.06 0.80
CA TYR A 88 -9.98 10.62 -0.55
C TYR A 88 -10.82 11.40 -1.54
N ALA A 89 -10.17 12.23 -2.36
CA ALA A 89 -10.86 13.07 -3.32
C ALA A 89 -11.18 12.26 -4.58
N THR A 90 -12.45 12.27 -4.99
CA THR A 90 -12.90 11.66 -6.23
C THR A 90 -13.59 12.70 -7.09
N PRO A 91 -13.77 12.43 -8.40
CA PRO A 91 -14.54 13.35 -9.26
C PRO A 91 -15.99 13.55 -8.81
N PHE A 92 -16.51 12.64 -7.98
CA PHE A 92 -17.90 12.71 -7.49
C PHE A 92 -17.99 13.25 -6.07
N GLY A 93 -16.88 13.75 -5.50
CA GLY A 93 -16.84 14.28 -4.16
C GLY A 93 -15.78 13.59 -3.31
N ASN A 94 -15.71 13.99 -2.06
CA ASN A 94 -14.71 13.44 -1.13
C ASN A 94 -15.30 12.25 -0.37
N LEU A 95 -14.50 11.20 -0.24
CA LEU A 95 -14.82 10.06 0.60
C LEU A 95 -13.99 10.14 1.87
N VAL A 96 -14.59 9.78 3.00
CA VAL A 96 -13.84 9.61 4.24
C VAL A 96 -13.57 8.12 4.40
N ILE A 97 -12.30 7.74 4.34
CA ILE A 97 -11.88 6.35 4.44
C ILE A 97 -11.38 6.11 5.85
N GLY A 98 -11.97 5.15 6.54
CA GLY A 98 -11.52 4.71 7.86
C GLY A 98 -10.84 3.37 7.75
N ILE A 99 -9.66 3.26 8.32
CA ILE A 99 -8.85 2.04 8.30
C ILE A 99 -8.56 1.64 9.74
N ASP A 100 -9.18 0.55 10.17
CA ASP A 100 -8.97 -0.02 11.49
C ASP A 100 -8.04 -1.23 11.33
N THR A 101 -6.77 -1.02 11.62
CA THR A 101 -5.74 -2.03 11.39
C THR A 101 -5.66 -2.97 12.58
N GLN A 102 -5.90 -4.24 12.33
CA GLN A 102 -5.94 -5.27 13.36
C GLN A 102 -4.65 -6.04 13.47
N ARG A 103 -3.93 -6.19 12.36
CA ARG A 103 -2.69 -6.97 12.35
C ARG A 103 -1.73 -6.46 11.29
N ILE A 104 -0.46 -6.37 11.68
CA ILE A 104 0.64 -6.15 10.74
C ILE A 104 1.66 -7.24 11.02
N ALA A 105 2.02 -8.01 10.01
CA ALA A 105 3.05 -9.03 10.10
C ALA A 105 4.15 -8.74 9.09
N LEU A 106 5.38 -8.69 9.57
CA LEU A 106 6.56 -8.48 8.74
C LEU A 106 7.42 -9.73 8.78
N ASP A 107 7.84 -10.18 7.62
CA ASP A 107 8.77 -11.29 7.48
C ASP A 107 9.99 -10.77 6.73
N MET A 108 11.08 -10.57 7.45
CA MET A 108 12.28 -9.92 6.92
C MET A 108 13.39 -10.93 6.76
N ALA A 109 13.77 -11.19 5.52
CA ALA A 109 14.93 -12.00 5.19
C ALA A 109 15.87 -11.20 4.32
N GLU A 110 17.07 -11.72 4.09
CA GLU A 110 18.13 -10.96 3.43
C GLU A 110 17.77 -10.52 2.01
N GLU A 111 17.13 -11.40 1.25
CA GLU A 111 16.80 -11.11 -0.15
C GLU A 111 15.30 -11.12 -0.43
N LYS A 112 14.49 -11.31 0.60
CA LYS A 112 13.05 -11.41 0.46
C LYS A 112 12.37 -10.85 1.69
N MET A 113 11.33 -10.06 1.48
CA MET A 113 10.54 -9.48 2.56
C MET A 113 9.06 -9.71 2.28
N GLY A 114 8.30 -9.89 3.36
CA GLY A 114 6.85 -10.01 3.28
C GLY A 114 6.20 -9.05 4.25
N ILE A 115 5.14 -8.41 3.81
CA ILE A 115 4.31 -7.52 4.63
C ILE A 115 2.88 -7.96 4.48
N GLN A 116 2.20 -8.16 5.61
CA GLN A 116 0.79 -8.50 5.60
C GLN A 116 0.04 -7.58 6.54
N VAL A 117 -1.05 -6.99 6.06
CA VAL A 117 -1.87 -6.08 6.84
C VAL A 117 -3.31 -6.56 6.78
N ASP A 118 -3.91 -6.78 7.95
CA ASP A 118 -5.33 -7.09 8.07
C ASP A 118 -6.01 -5.87 8.68
N TYR A 119 -7.08 -5.39 8.02
CA TYR A 119 -7.78 -4.19 8.47
C TYR A 119 -9.25 -4.23 8.10
N ALA A 120 -10.03 -3.46 8.87
CA ALA A 120 -11.43 -3.21 8.53
C ALA A 120 -11.52 -1.87 7.82
N LEU A 121 -12.31 -1.82 6.76
CA LEU A 121 -12.48 -0.64 5.94
C LEU A 121 -13.85 -0.03 6.15
N ASP A 122 -13.90 1.27 6.48
CA ASP A 122 -15.12 2.06 6.51
C ASP A 122 -15.07 3.08 5.39
N ILE A 123 -16.23 3.39 4.83
CA ILE A 123 -16.36 4.51 3.90
C ILE A 123 -17.50 5.39 4.39
N ASN A 124 -17.20 6.69 4.58
CA ASN A 124 -18.14 7.66 5.10
C ASN A 124 -18.79 7.19 6.40
N TYR A 125 -17.95 6.62 7.30
CA TYR A 125 -18.33 6.16 8.63
C TYR A 125 -19.18 4.89 8.64
N GLU A 126 -19.31 4.21 7.50
CA GLU A 126 -20.02 2.94 7.43
C GLU A 126 -19.06 1.81 7.11
N PHE A 127 -19.14 0.73 7.88
CA PHE A 127 -18.31 -0.46 7.65
C PHE A 127 -18.60 -1.03 6.28
N LEU A 128 -17.54 -1.31 5.52
CA LEU A 128 -17.66 -1.90 4.19
C LEU A 128 -17.17 -3.33 4.15
N ALA A 129 -15.96 -3.60 4.64
CA ALA A 129 -15.36 -4.91 4.50
C ALA A 129 -14.16 -5.11 5.41
N ASP A 130 -13.87 -6.38 5.68
CA ASP A 130 -12.58 -6.79 6.22
C ASP A 130 -11.63 -7.03 5.04
N CYS A 131 -10.45 -6.49 5.11
CA CYS A 131 -9.50 -6.48 4.00
C CYS A 131 -8.14 -6.99 4.42
N LYS A 132 -7.40 -7.45 3.43
CA LYS A 132 -6.05 -7.94 3.64
C LYS A 132 -5.15 -7.44 2.52
N ILE A 133 -4.00 -6.90 2.86
CA ILE A 133 -2.96 -6.53 1.90
C ILE A 133 -1.79 -7.45 2.12
N SER A 134 -1.26 -8.02 1.03
CA SER A 134 -0.03 -8.81 1.07
C SER A 134 0.95 -8.19 0.10
N ILE A 135 2.15 -7.91 0.59
CA ILE A 135 3.22 -7.35 -0.22
C ILE A 135 4.43 -8.28 -0.11
N GLU A 136 4.91 -8.75 -1.25
CA GLU A 136 6.13 -9.54 -1.30
C GLU A 136 7.20 -8.77 -2.07
N VAL A 137 8.39 -8.69 -1.50
CA VAL A 137 9.49 -7.95 -2.08
C VAL A 137 10.65 -8.93 -2.27
N SER A 138 11.16 -8.99 -3.48
CA SER A 138 12.30 -9.86 -3.82
C SER A 138 13.42 -9.02 -4.40
N ALA A 139 14.65 -9.29 -3.96
CA ALA A 139 15.81 -8.61 -4.52
C ALA A 139 16.00 -9.05 -5.97
N LEU A 140 16.29 -8.09 -6.84
CA LEU A 140 16.62 -8.41 -8.23
C LEU A 140 18.13 -8.59 -8.36
N PRO A 141 18.57 -9.47 -9.27
CA PRO A 141 20.00 -9.60 -9.52
C PRO A 141 20.57 -8.26 -10.01
N SER A 142 21.73 -7.93 -9.52
CA SER A 142 22.41 -6.70 -9.93
C SER A 142 23.22 -6.94 -11.20
#